data_e5e09dd937cbcd3f2a19886be133e470
#
_entry.id   e5e09dd937cbcd3f2a19886be133e470
#
_cell.length_a   1.000
_cell.length_b   1.000
_cell.length_c   1.000
_cell.angle_alpha   90.00
_cell.angle_beta   90.00
_cell.angle_gamma   90.00
#
_symmetry.space_group_name_H-M   'P 1'
#
loop_
_entity.id
_entity.type
_entity.pdbx_description
1 polymer ?
#
loop_
_entity_poly.entity_id
_entity_poly.type
_entity_poly.pdbx_seq_one_letter_code
_entity_poly.pdbx_strand_id
1 'polypeptide(L)'
;MKETFKKIFKYALSLGLAAVLLYFSFREVEWNDFMEGLRNCRWEFILMSMAAGAFAFWLRGLRWRQLLLPIDDSITRTTAFNGINIGNISNFVFPRIGEFVRCGVITRRSAPADPSDPDHKKASYDKVLGTVVLERGWELLVMLLLLAVVVVGGFDRFGGFFVDQIWQP
;
A
#
# COMPACT_ATOMS: atom_id res chain seq x y z
N MET A 1 9.74 -1.79 37.62
CA MET A 1 9.81 -3.24 37.40
C MET A 1 8.46 -3.86 37.00
N LYS A 2 7.34 -3.59 37.68
CA LYS A 2 6.01 -4.19 37.32
C LYS A 2 5.50 -3.84 35.92
N GLU A 3 5.72 -2.64 35.44
CA GLU A 3 5.28 -2.20 34.08
C GLU A 3 6.09 -2.87 32.96
N THR A 4 7.38 -3.01 33.15
CA THR A 4 8.29 -3.68 32.20
C THR A 4 7.94 -5.16 32.09
N PHE A 5 7.67 -5.81 33.22
CA PHE A 5 7.27 -7.21 33.29
C PHE A 5 5.93 -7.46 32.57
N LYS A 6 4.92 -6.60 32.77
CA LYS A 6 3.64 -6.68 32.04
C LYS A 6 3.82 -6.53 30.52
N LYS A 7 4.69 -5.63 30.09
CA LYS A 7 5.00 -5.44 28.65
C LYS A 7 5.67 -6.68 28.07
N ILE A 8 6.70 -7.21 28.74
CA ILE A 8 7.39 -8.44 28.31
C ILE A 8 6.42 -9.63 28.26
N PHE A 9 5.58 -9.79 29.27
CA PHE A 9 4.58 -10.85 29.31
C PHE A 9 3.56 -10.73 28.17
N LYS A 10 3.09 -9.52 27.87
CA LYS A 10 2.18 -9.27 26.74
C LYS A 10 2.82 -9.63 25.39
N TYR A 11 4.09 -9.24 25.18
CA TYR A 11 4.80 -9.58 23.95
C TYR A 11 5.10 -11.09 23.85
N ALA A 12 5.48 -11.73 24.96
CA ALA A 12 5.71 -13.17 25.00
C ALA A 12 4.42 -13.96 24.72
N LEU A 13 3.29 -13.53 25.28
CA LEU A 13 1.98 -14.13 25.03
C LEU A 13 1.55 -13.95 23.58
N SER A 14 1.73 -12.75 23.02
CA SER A 14 1.40 -12.46 21.61
C SER A 14 2.27 -13.28 20.65
N LEU A 15 3.56 -13.39 20.93
CA LEU A 15 4.50 -14.19 20.15
C LEU A 15 4.19 -15.69 20.27
N GLY A 16 3.87 -16.16 21.49
CA GLY A 16 3.45 -17.54 21.73
C GLY A 16 2.18 -17.89 20.97
N LEU A 17 1.18 -17.02 21.02
CA LEU A 17 -0.06 -17.21 20.24
C LEU A 17 0.21 -17.26 18.73
N ALA A 18 1.05 -16.35 18.22
CA ALA A 18 1.45 -16.35 16.81
C ALA A 18 2.17 -17.65 16.42
N ALA A 19 3.10 -18.12 17.25
CA ALA A 19 3.81 -19.38 17.03
C ALA A 19 2.87 -20.59 17.00
N VAL A 20 1.91 -20.63 17.92
CA VAL A 20 0.88 -21.69 17.98
C VAL A 20 0.01 -21.67 16.73
N LEU A 21 -0.46 -20.50 16.30
CA LEU A 21 -1.27 -20.37 15.08
C LEU A 21 -0.48 -20.78 13.84
N LEU A 22 0.78 -20.37 13.75
CA LEU A 22 1.67 -20.78 12.66
C LEU A 22 1.89 -22.31 12.69
N TYR A 23 2.14 -22.90 13.85
CA TYR A 23 2.32 -24.35 13.97
C TYR A 23 1.08 -25.10 13.48
N PHE A 24 -0.12 -24.70 13.91
CA PHE A 24 -1.36 -25.34 13.44
C PHE A 24 -1.58 -25.12 11.94
N SER A 25 -1.26 -23.95 11.41
CA SER A 25 -1.40 -23.64 9.98
C SER A 25 -0.46 -24.47 9.11
N PHE A 26 0.77 -24.71 9.57
CA PHE A 26 1.76 -25.48 8.82
C PHE A 26 1.70 -26.99 9.07
N ARG A 27 1.04 -27.44 10.13
CA ARG A 27 0.94 -28.85 10.49
C ARG A 27 0.20 -29.69 9.45
N GLU A 28 -0.80 -29.10 8.79
CA GLU A 28 -1.63 -29.76 7.78
C GLU A 28 -1.07 -29.64 6.36
N VAL A 29 0.05 -28.90 6.19
CA VAL A 29 0.69 -28.74 4.89
C VAL A 29 1.50 -29.97 4.57
N GLU A 30 1.07 -30.75 3.59
CA GLU A 30 1.86 -31.84 3.03
C GLU A 30 3.00 -31.28 2.18
N TRP A 31 4.22 -31.37 2.68
CA TRP A 31 5.41 -30.79 2.04
C TRP A 31 5.68 -31.37 0.65
N ASN A 32 5.28 -32.61 0.41
CA ASN A 32 5.38 -33.25 -0.89
C ASN A 32 4.46 -32.58 -1.91
N ASP A 33 3.19 -32.32 -1.55
CA ASP A 33 2.21 -31.69 -2.39
C ASP A 33 2.59 -30.21 -2.65
N PHE A 34 3.14 -29.55 -1.63
CA PHE A 34 3.67 -28.21 -1.78
C PHE A 34 4.83 -28.14 -2.79
N MET A 35 5.78 -29.07 -2.69
CA MET A 35 6.91 -29.15 -3.63
C MET A 35 6.48 -29.54 -5.04
N GLU A 36 5.51 -30.42 -5.17
CA GLU A 36 4.92 -30.78 -6.46
C GLU A 36 4.17 -29.61 -7.08
N GLY A 37 3.37 -28.88 -6.29
CA GLY A 37 2.72 -27.65 -6.72
C GLY A 37 3.72 -26.59 -7.18
N LEU A 38 4.87 -26.44 -6.49
CA LEU A 38 5.93 -25.52 -6.86
C LEU A 38 6.61 -25.92 -8.19
N ARG A 39 6.81 -27.23 -8.40
CA ARG A 39 7.39 -27.78 -9.64
C ARG A 39 6.46 -27.60 -10.84
N ASN A 40 5.15 -27.81 -10.62
CA ASN A 40 4.12 -27.68 -11.65
C ASN A 40 3.64 -26.23 -11.84
N CYS A 41 4.22 -25.29 -11.07
CA CYS A 41 3.85 -23.88 -11.16
C CYS A 41 4.29 -23.28 -12.51
N ARG A 42 3.39 -22.59 -13.14
CA ARG A 42 3.67 -21.90 -14.41
C ARG A 42 4.40 -20.57 -14.12
N TRP A 43 5.72 -20.67 -14.02
CA TRP A 43 6.62 -19.56 -13.69
C TRP A 43 6.46 -18.34 -14.61
N GLU A 44 6.06 -18.57 -15.85
CA GLU A 44 5.78 -17.52 -16.83
C GLU A 44 4.74 -16.51 -16.31
N PHE A 45 3.63 -16.98 -15.72
CA PHE A 45 2.61 -16.11 -15.17
C PHE A 45 3.07 -15.39 -13.90
N ILE A 46 3.89 -16.03 -13.08
CA ILE A 46 4.47 -15.40 -11.89
C ILE A 46 5.38 -14.26 -12.32
N LEU A 47 6.29 -14.49 -13.26
CA LEU A 47 7.21 -13.48 -13.78
C LEU A 47 6.43 -12.33 -14.46
N MET A 48 5.42 -12.65 -15.25
CA MET A 48 4.57 -11.64 -15.89
C MET A 48 3.80 -10.82 -14.86
N SER A 49 3.27 -11.44 -13.81
CA SER A 49 2.59 -10.76 -12.71
C SER A 49 3.54 -9.85 -11.93
N MET A 50 4.76 -10.32 -11.64
CA MET A 50 5.81 -9.52 -10.99
C MET A 50 6.20 -8.31 -11.85
N ALA A 51 6.39 -8.51 -13.16
CA ALA A 51 6.70 -7.43 -14.09
C ALA A 51 5.56 -6.40 -14.17
N ALA A 52 4.31 -6.86 -14.25
CA ALA A 52 3.14 -5.99 -14.25
C ALA A 52 3.02 -5.21 -12.92
N GLY A 53 3.28 -5.86 -11.78
CA GLY A 53 3.31 -5.21 -10.47
C GLY A 53 4.39 -4.13 -10.36
N ALA A 54 5.61 -4.45 -10.80
CA ALA A 54 6.71 -3.48 -10.83
C ALA A 54 6.41 -2.28 -11.74
N PHE A 55 5.80 -2.52 -12.91
CA PHE A 55 5.37 -1.47 -13.82
C PHE A 55 4.27 -0.60 -13.21
N ALA A 56 3.27 -1.18 -12.59
CA ALA A 56 2.20 -0.44 -11.90
C ALA A 56 2.78 0.44 -10.77
N PHE A 57 3.77 -0.09 -10.06
CA PHE A 57 4.47 0.65 -9.00
C PHE A 57 5.26 1.85 -9.54
N TRP A 58 5.91 1.67 -10.68
CA TRP A 58 6.62 2.75 -11.37
C TRP A 58 5.65 3.83 -11.89
N LEU A 59 4.52 3.44 -12.49
CA LEU A 59 3.47 4.36 -12.92
C LEU A 59 2.90 5.18 -11.75
N ARG A 60 2.75 4.56 -10.58
CA ARG A 60 2.33 5.26 -9.37
C ARG A 60 3.30 6.39 -8.99
N GLY A 61 4.61 6.12 -9.10
CA GLY A 61 5.65 7.13 -8.88
C GLY A 61 5.55 8.31 -9.85
N LEU A 62 5.31 8.03 -11.14
CA LEU A 62 5.15 9.07 -12.16
C LEU A 62 3.90 9.92 -11.92
N ARG A 63 2.77 9.30 -11.59
CA ARG A 63 1.51 9.99 -11.28
C ARG A 63 1.68 10.93 -10.08
N TRP A 64 2.30 10.45 -9.01
CA TRP A 64 2.53 11.29 -7.83
C TRP A 64 3.46 12.45 -8.12
N ARG A 65 4.51 12.25 -8.94
CA ARG A 65 5.34 13.35 -9.39
C ARG A 65 4.54 14.46 -10.09
N GLN A 66 3.56 14.10 -10.93
CA GLN A 66 2.72 15.09 -11.60
C GLN A 66 1.93 15.96 -10.61
N LEU A 67 1.52 15.40 -9.47
CA LEU A 67 0.87 16.16 -8.39
C LEU A 67 1.85 17.04 -7.61
N LEU A 68 3.14 16.70 -7.60
CA LEU A 68 4.19 17.46 -6.93
C LEU A 68 4.74 18.61 -7.78
N LEU A 69 4.73 18.49 -9.10
CA LEU A 69 5.27 19.51 -10.03
C LEU A 69 4.72 20.93 -9.82
N PRO A 70 3.41 21.14 -9.54
CA PRO A 70 2.88 22.49 -9.26
C PRO A 70 3.39 23.09 -7.95
N ILE A 71 3.99 22.26 -7.07
CA ILE A 71 4.48 22.68 -5.75
C ILE A 71 5.97 22.96 -5.83
N ASP A 72 6.71 22.09 -6.54
CA ASP A 72 8.16 22.15 -6.71
C ASP A 72 8.56 21.37 -7.96
N ASP A 73 9.01 22.07 -8.97
CA ASP A 73 9.45 21.51 -10.26
C ASP A 73 10.83 20.85 -10.20
N SER A 74 11.63 21.15 -9.16
CA SER A 74 12.93 20.53 -8.93
C SER A 74 12.84 19.03 -8.59
N ILE A 75 11.64 18.53 -8.27
CA ILE A 75 11.42 17.14 -7.87
C ILE A 75 11.56 16.20 -9.07
N THR A 76 12.63 15.42 -9.06
CA THR A 76 12.90 14.44 -10.12
C THR A 76 12.01 13.21 -10.02
N ARG A 77 11.88 12.45 -11.14
CA ARG A 77 11.15 11.17 -11.16
C ARG A 77 11.68 10.18 -10.12
N THR A 78 13.01 10.14 -9.98
CA THR A 78 13.70 9.26 -9.01
C THR A 78 13.38 9.67 -7.57
N THR A 79 13.32 10.97 -7.28
CA THR A 79 12.99 11.48 -5.94
C THR A 79 11.57 11.11 -5.54
N ALA A 80 10.60 11.27 -6.44
CA ALA A 80 9.21 10.88 -6.20
C ALA A 80 9.07 9.36 -6.00
N PHE A 81 9.72 8.55 -6.85
CA PHE A 81 9.73 7.10 -6.74
C PHE A 81 10.36 6.62 -5.42
N ASN A 82 11.51 7.17 -5.05
CA ASN A 82 12.17 6.84 -3.78
C ASN A 82 11.31 7.26 -2.57
N GLY A 83 10.60 8.38 -2.64
CA GLY A 83 9.67 8.81 -1.61
C GLY A 83 8.56 7.77 -1.35
N ILE A 84 7.96 7.24 -2.41
CA ILE A 84 6.96 6.17 -2.32
C ILE A 84 7.56 4.89 -1.74
N ASN A 85 8.74 4.48 -2.20
CA ASN A 85 9.41 3.26 -1.71
C ASN A 85 9.72 3.37 -0.21
N ILE A 86 10.28 4.49 0.24
CA ILE A 86 10.57 4.73 1.65
C ILE A 86 9.27 4.73 2.48
N GLY A 87 8.21 5.34 1.96
CA GLY A 87 6.89 5.32 2.58
C GLY A 87 6.37 3.89 2.75
N ASN A 88 6.45 3.06 1.71
CA ASN A 88 6.01 1.67 1.78
C ASN A 88 6.84 0.83 2.76
N ILE A 89 8.17 0.98 2.77
CA ILE A 89 9.05 0.33 3.75
C ILE A 89 8.66 0.77 5.17
N SER A 90 8.37 2.06 5.37
CA SER A 90 7.95 2.57 6.68
C SER A 90 6.63 1.97 7.15
N ASN A 91 5.71 1.63 6.25
CA ASN A 91 4.45 0.96 6.57
C ASN A 91 4.65 -0.49 7.05
N PHE A 92 5.77 -1.13 6.73
CA PHE A 92 6.13 -2.43 7.29
C PHE A 92 6.44 -2.35 8.79
N VAL A 93 7.07 -1.25 9.21
CA VAL A 93 7.45 -1.03 10.63
C VAL A 93 6.27 -0.50 11.44
N PHE A 94 5.58 0.50 10.90
CA PHE A 94 4.41 1.11 11.55
C PHE A 94 3.29 1.31 10.52
N PRO A 95 2.14 0.63 10.69
CA PRO A 95 1.01 0.77 9.79
C PRO A 95 0.59 2.24 9.62
N ARG A 96 0.41 2.68 8.38
CA ARG A 96 -0.06 4.02 7.99
C ARG A 96 0.91 5.18 8.19
N ILE A 97 2.11 4.98 8.76
CA ILE A 97 3.09 6.07 8.94
C ILE A 97 3.78 6.46 7.62
N GLY A 98 3.80 5.55 6.66
CA GLY A 98 4.51 5.73 5.40
C GLY A 98 4.08 6.95 4.59
N GLU A 99 2.82 7.37 4.70
CA GLU A 99 2.33 8.57 4.02
C GLU A 99 2.95 9.85 4.57
N PHE A 100 3.11 9.91 5.88
CA PHE A 100 3.80 11.03 6.55
C PHE A 100 5.31 11.01 6.27
N VAL A 101 5.92 9.82 6.27
CA VAL A 101 7.36 9.66 5.98
C VAL A 101 7.68 10.08 4.55
N ARG A 102 6.87 9.67 3.56
CA ARG A 102 7.10 10.07 2.16
C ARG A 102 7.01 11.59 1.97
N CYS A 103 6.09 12.27 2.67
CA CYS A 103 6.01 13.73 2.67
C CYS A 103 7.28 14.36 3.22
N GLY A 104 7.79 13.84 4.34
CA GLY A 104 9.05 14.31 4.93
C GLY A 104 10.27 14.10 4.03
N VAL A 105 10.32 13.00 3.28
CA VAL A 105 11.40 12.72 2.32
C VAL A 105 11.38 13.75 1.18
N ILE A 106 10.23 14.05 0.61
CA ILE A 106 10.09 15.03 -0.46
C ILE A 106 10.47 16.42 0.04
N THR A 107 9.93 16.85 1.17
CA THR A 107 10.24 18.18 1.74
C THR A 107 11.72 18.36 2.04
N ARG A 108 12.41 17.30 2.46
CA ARG A 108 13.87 17.35 2.71
C ARG A 108 14.71 17.38 1.43
N ARG A 109 14.19 16.79 0.35
CA ARG A 109 14.89 16.69 -0.95
C ARG A 109 14.50 17.79 -1.93
N SER A 110 13.49 18.59 -1.59
CA SER A 110 13.15 19.82 -2.28
C SER A 110 14.35 20.78 -2.22
N ALA A 111 14.72 21.36 -3.34
CA ALA A 111 15.81 22.33 -3.38
C ALA A 111 15.50 23.50 -2.43
N PRO A 112 16.55 24.09 -1.80
CA PRO A 112 16.35 25.31 -1.05
C PRO A 112 15.83 26.40 -2.00
N ALA A 113 14.93 27.26 -1.49
CA ALA A 113 14.47 28.41 -2.26
C ALA A 113 15.69 29.20 -2.76
N ASP A 114 15.78 29.41 -4.07
CA ASP A 114 16.83 30.19 -4.68
C ASP A 114 16.46 31.68 -4.52
N PRO A 115 17.29 32.50 -3.84
CA PRO A 115 17.01 33.92 -3.71
C PRO A 115 17.00 34.68 -5.06
N SER A 116 17.62 34.10 -6.09
CA SER A 116 17.68 34.65 -7.45
C SER A 116 16.47 34.27 -8.32
N ASP A 117 15.68 33.28 -7.90
CA ASP A 117 14.46 32.83 -8.59
C ASP A 117 13.25 32.96 -7.62
N PRO A 118 12.52 34.10 -7.65
CA PRO A 118 11.37 34.33 -6.77
C PRO A 118 10.20 33.38 -7.02
N ASP A 119 10.17 32.70 -8.17
CA ASP A 119 9.12 31.73 -8.51
C ASP A 119 9.45 30.31 -8.02
N HIS A 120 10.71 30.05 -7.66
CA HIS A 120 11.13 28.74 -7.12
C HIS A 120 10.66 28.61 -5.65
N LYS A 121 9.58 27.85 -5.46
CA LYS A 121 8.98 27.61 -4.13
C LYS A 121 9.45 26.28 -3.60
N LYS A 122 10.09 26.31 -2.43
CA LYS A 122 10.40 25.08 -1.69
C LYS A 122 9.11 24.33 -1.34
N ALA A 123 9.09 23.00 -1.57
CA ALA A 123 7.97 22.17 -1.18
C ALA A 123 7.79 22.19 0.35
N SER A 124 6.69 22.73 0.80
CA SER A 124 6.28 22.75 2.20
C SER A 124 5.57 21.45 2.53
N TYR A 125 5.73 20.96 3.77
CA TYR A 125 5.20 19.67 4.20
C TYR A 125 3.66 19.59 4.07
N ASP A 126 2.97 20.66 4.41
CA ASP A 126 1.51 20.77 4.32
C ASP A 126 1.01 20.66 2.86
N LYS A 127 1.70 21.29 1.90
CA LYS A 127 1.36 21.19 0.48
C LYS A 127 1.58 19.77 -0.05
N VAL A 128 2.71 19.15 0.30
CA VAL A 128 2.99 17.77 -0.09
C VAL A 128 1.98 16.81 0.55
N LEU A 129 1.59 17.02 1.80
CA LEU A 129 0.54 16.25 2.44
C LEU A 129 -0.80 16.41 1.72
N GLY A 130 -1.12 17.61 1.27
CA GLY A 130 -2.30 17.88 0.44
C GLY A 130 -2.36 17.03 -0.83
N THR A 131 -1.22 16.79 -1.51
CA THR A 131 -1.18 15.90 -2.69
C THR A 131 -1.46 14.45 -2.32
N VAL A 132 -1.05 14.03 -1.12
CA VAL A 132 -1.34 12.67 -0.63
C VAL A 132 -2.84 12.51 -0.36
N VAL A 133 -3.47 13.51 0.23
CA VAL A 133 -4.94 13.52 0.48
C VAL A 133 -5.70 13.47 -0.84
N LEU A 134 -5.28 14.26 -1.84
CA LEU A 134 -5.87 14.24 -3.18
C LEU A 134 -5.71 12.87 -3.85
N GLU A 135 -4.53 12.25 -3.74
CA GLU A 135 -4.28 10.91 -4.26
C GLU A 135 -5.25 9.88 -3.64
N ARG A 136 -5.43 9.94 -2.32
CA ARG A 136 -6.36 9.05 -1.60
C ARG A 136 -7.82 9.31 -1.93
N GLY A 137 -8.20 10.57 -2.07
CA GLY A 137 -9.55 10.95 -2.50
C GLY A 137 -9.88 10.39 -3.88
N TRP A 138 -8.93 10.48 -4.82
CA TRP A 138 -9.07 9.91 -6.15
C TRP A 138 -9.15 8.38 -6.14
N GLU A 139 -8.29 7.71 -5.39
CA GLU A 139 -8.32 6.24 -5.22
C GLU A 139 -9.67 5.78 -4.66
N LEU A 140 -10.19 6.48 -3.64
CA LEU A 140 -11.51 6.20 -3.06
C LEU A 140 -12.64 6.37 -4.10
N LEU A 141 -12.61 7.45 -4.87
CA LEU A 141 -13.62 7.71 -5.90
C LEU A 141 -13.64 6.61 -6.96
N VAL A 142 -12.46 6.22 -7.46
CA VAL A 142 -12.34 5.13 -8.45
C VAL A 142 -12.82 3.80 -7.84
N MET A 143 -12.48 3.51 -6.60
CA MET A 143 -12.93 2.30 -5.90
C MET A 143 -14.47 2.26 -5.77
N LEU A 144 -15.09 3.38 -5.40
CA LEU A 144 -16.55 3.48 -5.29
C LEU A 144 -17.23 3.32 -6.65
N LEU A 145 -16.65 3.90 -7.70
CA LEU A 145 -17.15 3.75 -9.06
C LEU A 145 -17.06 2.30 -9.55
N LEU A 146 -15.93 1.64 -9.31
CA LEU A 146 -15.78 0.21 -9.64
C LEU A 146 -16.74 -0.66 -8.84
N LEU A 147 -16.92 -0.37 -7.54
CA LEU A 147 -17.92 -1.07 -6.72
C LEU A 147 -19.32 -0.89 -7.29
N ALA A 148 -19.70 0.33 -7.67
CA ALA A 148 -21.00 0.60 -8.27
C ALA A 148 -21.19 -0.18 -9.59
N VAL A 149 -20.16 -0.23 -10.45
CA VAL A 149 -20.19 -1.02 -11.71
C VAL A 149 -20.36 -2.51 -11.41
N VAL A 150 -19.66 -3.06 -10.42
CA VAL A 150 -19.77 -4.48 -10.03
C VAL A 150 -21.16 -4.76 -9.46
N VAL A 151 -21.69 -3.89 -8.60
CA VAL A 151 -23.04 -4.06 -8.02
C VAL A 151 -24.10 -3.98 -9.10
N VAL A 152 -24.05 -3.00 -10.00
CA VAL A 152 -25.02 -2.84 -11.07
C VAL A 152 -24.92 -3.98 -12.09
N GLY A 153 -23.71 -4.33 -12.52
CA GLY A 153 -23.47 -5.40 -13.49
C GLY A 153 -23.70 -6.82 -12.95
N GLY A 154 -23.61 -6.97 -11.62
CA GLY A 154 -23.85 -8.25 -10.94
C GLY A 154 -25.25 -8.37 -10.31
N PHE A 155 -26.10 -7.33 -10.40
CA PHE A 155 -27.38 -7.29 -9.69
C PHE A 155 -28.27 -8.49 -9.98
N ASP A 156 -28.32 -8.94 -11.24
CA ASP A 156 -29.10 -10.11 -11.64
C ASP A 156 -28.56 -11.43 -11.05
N ARG A 157 -27.24 -11.52 -10.84
CA ARG A 157 -26.61 -12.71 -10.25
C ARG A 157 -26.62 -12.70 -8.73
N PHE A 158 -26.36 -11.54 -8.13
CA PHE A 158 -26.32 -11.38 -6.67
C PHE A 158 -27.72 -11.26 -6.07
N GLY A 159 -28.69 -10.68 -6.80
CA GLY A 159 -30.09 -10.58 -6.38
C GLY A 159 -30.71 -11.95 -6.15
N GLY A 160 -30.51 -12.92 -7.07
CA GLY A 160 -30.94 -14.30 -6.89
C GLY A 160 -30.30 -14.97 -5.67
N PHE A 161 -28.99 -14.82 -5.51
CA PHE A 161 -28.26 -15.41 -4.36
C PHE A 161 -28.73 -14.83 -3.00
N PHE A 162 -28.98 -13.53 -2.92
CA PHE A 162 -29.50 -12.89 -1.70
C PHE A 162 -30.93 -13.30 -1.39
N VAL A 163 -31.78 -13.44 -2.39
CA VAL A 163 -33.18 -13.87 -2.21
C VAL A 163 -33.25 -15.33 -1.78
N ASP A 164 -32.45 -16.21 -2.41
CA ASP A 164 -32.48 -17.65 -2.12
C ASP A 164 -31.84 -18.00 -0.76
N GLN A 165 -30.86 -17.21 -0.30
CA GLN A 165 -30.09 -17.57 0.90
C GLN A 165 -30.52 -16.82 2.16
N ILE A 166 -31.15 -15.66 2.06
CA ILE A 166 -31.55 -14.82 3.19
C ILE A 166 -33.07 -14.84 3.40
N TRP A 167 -33.86 -15.08 2.36
CA TRP A 167 -35.31 -14.99 2.42
C TRP A 167 -36.04 -16.34 2.39
N GLN A 168 -35.33 -17.49 2.35
CA GLN A 168 -35.99 -18.78 2.56
C GLN A 168 -36.08 -19.05 4.08
N PRO A 169 -37.31 -19.18 4.65
CA PRO A 169 -37.50 -19.52 6.05
C PRO A 169 -37.11 -20.94 6.37
#